data_8cd400920abfb7942568178dbc1c4d68
#
_entry.id   8cd400920abfb7942568178dbc1c4d68
#
_cell.length_a   1.000
_cell.length_b   1.000
_cell.length_c   1.000
_cell.angle_alpha   90.00
_cell.angle_beta   90.00
_cell.angle_gamma   90.00
#
_symmetry.space_group_name_H-M   'P 1'
#
loop_
_entity.id
_entity.type
_entity.pdbx_description
1 polymer ?
#
loop_
_entity_poly.entity_id
_entity_poly.type
_entity_poly.pdbx_seq_one_letter_code
_entity_poly.pdbx_strand_id
1 'polypeptide(L)'
;MLFASLLTVPWIVPPLRVWPLFWIVPFALYATIVATAGPLRRTFSRPRFGNFSRSNCAVTAAIIAISVAGIFAFQHFAQPDLHSYRAAMPFDSLGGRYGAWILFPLINATLEELVYRGILFDGIASQWNQRITILATGLLFGIGHLQGYPPGPAGAALATAFGIAMGILRVRSGSIVLPIVAHIFADAAIYALLVRENLV
;
A
#
# COMPACT_ATOMS: atom_id res chain seq x y z
N MET A 1 11.14 -15.03 -1.78
CA MET A 1 11.11 -15.82 -0.54
C MET A 1 11.61 -15.02 0.67
N LEU A 2 12.88 -14.53 0.70
CA LEU A 2 13.46 -13.85 1.87
C LEU A 2 12.55 -12.77 2.49
N PHE A 3 12.06 -11.81 1.68
CA PHE A 3 11.20 -10.73 2.22
C PHE A 3 9.91 -11.27 2.83
N ALA A 4 9.29 -12.27 2.21
CA ALA A 4 8.06 -12.90 2.74
C ALA A 4 8.34 -13.56 4.11
N SER A 5 9.50 -14.17 4.30
CA SER A 5 9.90 -14.72 5.59
C SER A 5 10.11 -13.61 6.64
N LEU A 6 10.64 -12.45 6.25
CA LEU A 6 10.83 -11.33 7.17
C LEU A 6 9.52 -10.68 7.62
N LEU A 7 8.42 -10.79 6.83
CA LEU A 7 7.09 -10.34 7.23
C LEU A 7 6.52 -11.12 8.43
N THR A 8 7.09 -12.29 8.78
CA THR A 8 6.68 -13.04 9.98
C THR A 8 7.29 -12.47 11.26
N VAL A 9 8.35 -11.66 11.19
CA VAL A 9 9.08 -11.12 12.35
C VAL A 9 8.15 -10.36 13.31
N PRO A 10 7.26 -9.45 12.88
CA PRO A 10 6.34 -8.76 13.77
C PRO A 10 5.35 -9.70 14.48
N TRP A 11 5.05 -10.86 13.87
CA TRP A 11 4.17 -11.86 14.49
C TRP A 11 4.86 -12.63 15.63
N ILE A 12 6.20 -12.77 15.54
CA ILE A 12 7.03 -13.43 16.57
C ILE A 12 7.38 -12.44 17.67
N VAL A 13 7.55 -11.15 17.35
CA VAL A 13 7.94 -10.09 18.28
C VAL A 13 6.79 -9.10 18.47
N PRO A 14 5.90 -9.29 19.48
CA PRO A 14 4.67 -8.51 19.64
C PRO A 14 4.82 -6.99 19.60
N PRO A 15 5.86 -6.36 20.20
CA PRO A 15 6.05 -4.91 20.14
C PRO A 15 6.18 -4.35 18.71
N LEU A 16 6.55 -5.20 17.74
CA LEU A 16 6.70 -4.80 16.34
C LEU A 16 5.39 -4.84 15.53
N ARG A 17 4.28 -5.29 16.14
CA ARG A 17 2.95 -5.33 15.48
C ARG A 17 2.32 -3.96 15.31
N VAL A 18 2.91 -2.93 15.92
CA VAL A 18 2.40 -1.55 15.85
C VAL A 18 2.81 -0.90 14.54
N TRP A 19 1.86 -0.24 13.86
CA TRP A 19 2.17 0.60 12.70
C TRP A 19 3.05 1.80 13.13
N PRO A 20 4.06 2.19 12.38
CA PRO A 20 4.54 1.61 11.12
C PRO A 20 5.64 0.54 11.29
N LEU A 21 5.98 0.11 12.51
CA LEU A 21 7.10 -0.79 12.79
C LEU A 21 6.95 -2.15 12.09
N PHE A 22 5.72 -2.65 11.95
CA PHE A 22 5.48 -3.92 11.30
C PHE A 22 5.85 -3.94 9.81
N TRP A 23 5.95 -2.76 9.16
CA TRP A 23 6.49 -2.58 7.82
C TRP A 23 7.97 -2.21 7.83
N ILE A 24 8.35 -1.21 8.65
CA ILE A 24 9.71 -0.66 8.65
C ILE A 24 10.74 -1.72 9.02
N VAL A 25 10.46 -2.55 10.03
CA VAL A 25 11.46 -3.52 10.53
C VAL A 25 11.76 -4.62 9.49
N PRO A 26 10.77 -5.34 8.91
CA PRO A 26 11.04 -6.29 7.84
C PRO A 26 11.73 -5.66 6.63
N PHE A 27 11.34 -4.42 6.27
CA PHE A 27 11.97 -3.72 5.15
C PHE A 27 13.42 -3.35 5.44
N ALA A 28 13.72 -2.83 6.63
CA ALA A 28 15.08 -2.49 7.04
C ALA A 28 15.98 -3.73 7.10
N LEU A 29 15.48 -4.84 7.66
CA LEU A 29 16.19 -6.11 7.67
C LEU A 29 16.47 -6.61 6.26
N TYR A 30 15.46 -6.58 5.39
CA TYR A 30 15.63 -6.95 3.98
C TYR A 30 16.67 -6.09 3.28
N ALA A 31 16.58 -4.77 3.41
CA ALA A 31 17.53 -3.83 2.82
C ALA A 31 18.97 -4.08 3.31
N THR A 32 19.12 -4.33 4.62
CA THR A 32 20.43 -4.64 5.22
C THR A 32 21.00 -5.95 4.66
N ILE A 33 20.20 -7.01 4.61
CA ILE A 33 20.64 -8.31 4.07
C ILE A 33 21.03 -8.17 2.59
N VAL A 34 20.23 -7.48 1.78
CA VAL A 34 20.53 -7.26 0.36
C VAL A 34 21.79 -6.39 0.18
N ALA A 35 21.98 -5.38 1.02
CA ALA A 35 23.15 -4.51 0.95
C ALA A 35 24.45 -5.25 1.29
N THR A 36 24.39 -6.19 2.24
CA THR A 36 25.56 -6.95 2.71
C THR A 36 25.84 -8.21 1.90
N ALA A 37 24.80 -8.84 1.32
CA ALA A 37 24.93 -10.06 0.52
C ALA A 37 25.15 -9.71 -0.95
N GLY A 38 26.40 -9.72 -1.40
CA GLY A 38 26.83 -9.36 -2.76
C GLY A 38 26.01 -9.96 -3.92
N PRO A 39 25.62 -11.26 -3.91
CA PRO A 39 24.78 -11.85 -4.95
C PRO A 39 23.37 -11.23 -5.01
N LEU A 40 22.76 -10.90 -3.86
CA LEU A 40 21.42 -10.33 -3.78
C LEU A 40 21.38 -8.86 -4.21
N ARG A 41 22.49 -8.14 -4.10
CA ARG A 41 22.60 -6.73 -4.51
C ARG A 41 22.32 -6.53 -6.02
N ARG A 42 22.57 -7.55 -6.84
CA ARG A 42 22.33 -7.52 -8.29
C ARG A 42 20.84 -7.66 -8.65
N THR A 43 20.02 -8.17 -7.74
CA THR A 43 18.56 -8.33 -7.95
C THR A 43 17.77 -7.07 -7.62
N PHE A 44 18.39 -6.08 -6.98
CA PHE A 44 17.73 -4.82 -6.64
C PHE A 44 17.73 -3.91 -7.86
N SER A 45 16.59 -3.80 -8.52
CA SER A 45 16.40 -2.80 -9.58
C SER A 45 16.52 -1.41 -8.95
N ARG A 46 17.42 -0.58 -9.49
CA ARG A 46 17.50 0.81 -9.04
C ARG A 46 16.15 1.49 -9.24
N PRO A 47 15.62 2.24 -8.24
CA PRO A 47 14.40 3.01 -8.41
C PRO A 47 14.52 3.90 -9.66
N ARG A 48 13.61 3.73 -10.60
CA ARG A 48 13.52 4.59 -11.78
C ARG A 48 12.37 5.56 -11.55
N PHE A 49 12.57 6.84 -11.87
CA PHE A 49 11.51 7.82 -11.79
C PHE A 49 10.36 7.51 -12.75
N GLY A 50 10.67 6.83 -13.86
CA GLY A 50 9.65 6.38 -14.81
C GLY A 50 9.22 7.45 -15.82
N ASN A 51 8.17 7.15 -16.57
CA ASN A 51 7.63 8.00 -17.62
C ASN A 51 6.35 8.71 -17.14
N PHE A 52 6.41 10.03 -17.00
CA PHE A 52 5.31 10.94 -16.65
C PHE A 52 4.60 11.50 -17.89
N SER A 53 4.36 10.66 -18.91
CA SER A 53 3.58 11.08 -20.07
C SER A 53 2.19 11.57 -19.69
N ARG A 54 1.58 12.43 -20.52
CA ARG A 54 0.19 12.89 -20.31
C ARG A 54 -0.78 11.72 -20.15
N SER A 55 -0.58 10.63 -20.89
CA SER A 55 -1.39 9.42 -20.80
C SER A 55 -1.22 8.73 -19.44
N ASN A 56 0.00 8.60 -18.91
CA ASN A 56 0.23 7.99 -17.61
C ASN A 56 -0.32 8.85 -16.46
N CYS A 57 -0.17 10.16 -16.55
CA CYS A 57 -0.77 11.09 -15.59
C CYS A 57 -2.31 11.03 -15.62
N ALA A 58 -2.92 10.95 -16.80
CA ALA A 58 -4.37 10.82 -16.94
C ALA A 58 -4.88 9.48 -16.35
N VAL A 59 -4.19 8.37 -16.61
CA VAL A 59 -4.51 7.08 -16.00
C VAL A 59 -4.37 7.14 -14.48
N THR A 60 -3.31 7.77 -13.96
CA THR A 60 -3.14 7.96 -12.51
C THR A 60 -4.30 8.76 -11.91
N ALA A 61 -4.68 9.87 -12.54
CA ALA A 61 -5.82 10.70 -12.11
C ALA A 61 -7.14 9.92 -12.13
N ALA A 62 -7.38 9.11 -13.16
CA ALA A 62 -8.56 8.25 -13.25
C ALA A 62 -8.58 7.20 -12.11
N ILE A 63 -7.44 6.56 -11.82
CA ILE A 63 -7.34 5.61 -10.72
C ILE A 63 -7.62 6.30 -9.37
N ILE A 64 -7.05 7.49 -9.14
CA ILE A 64 -7.32 8.29 -7.94
C ILE A 64 -8.82 8.57 -7.83
N ALA A 65 -9.43 9.10 -8.86
CA ALA A 65 -10.86 9.45 -8.84
C ALA A 65 -11.75 8.23 -8.56
N ILE A 66 -11.49 7.10 -9.24
CA ILE A 66 -12.27 5.86 -9.07
C ILE A 66 -12.07 5.27 -7.66
N SER A 67 -10.84 5.22 -7.15
CA SER A 67 -10.57 4.64 -5.82
C SER A 67 -11.14 5.52 -4.71
N VAL A 68 -10.99 6.83 -4.78
CA VAL A 68 -11.58 7.76 -3.80
C VAL A 68 -13.11 7.66 -3.83
N ALA A 69 -13.74 7.69 -5.01
CA ALA A 69 -15.17 7.52 -5.15
C ALA A 69 -15.64 6.15 -4.61
N GLY A 70 -14.90 5.08 -4.90
CA GLY A 70 -15.18 3.73 -4.41
C GLY A 70 -15.10 3.61 -2.89
N ILE A 71 -14.12 4.26 -2.25
CA ILE A 71 -13.97 4.31 -0.79
C ILE A 71 -15.18 5.00 -0.14
N PHE A 72 -15.57 6.17 -0.64
CA PHE A 72 -16.74 6.90 -0.12
C PHE A 72 -18.05 6.15 -0.41
N ALA A 73 -18.20 5.55 -1.58
CA ALA A 73 -19.35 4.71 -1.91
C ALA A 73 -19.45 3.50 -0.98
N PHE A 74 -18.33 2.81 -0.75
CA PHE A 74 -18.29 1.68 0.19
C PHE A 74 -18.74 2.11 1.59
N GLN A 75 -18.21 3.23 2.12
CA GLN A 75 -18.62 3.76 3.42
C GLN A 75 -20.11 4.08 3.46
N HIS A 76 -20.63 4.69 2.39
CA HIS A 76 -22.04 5.08 2.32
C HIS A 76 -22.99 3.88 2.30
N PHE A 77 -22.69 2.86 1.51
CA PHE A 77 -23.58 1.71 1.30
C PHE A 77 -23.37 0.58 2.30
N ALA A 78 -22.13 0.28 2.66
CA ALA A 78 -21.81 -0.82 3.57
C ALA A 78 -21.82 -0.42 5.04
N GLN A 79 -21.64 0.88 5.35
CA GLN A 79 -21.62 1.45 6.70
C GLN A 79 -20.79 0.62 7.71
N PRO A 80 -19.55 0.26 7.42
CA PRO A 80 -18.75 -0.54 8.33
C PRO A 80 -18.50 0.24 9.63
N ASP A 81 -18.41 -0.50 10.75
CA ASP A 81 -18.01 0.08 12.03
C ASP A 81 -16.57 0.59 11.97
N LEU A 82 -16.37 1.88 12.22
CA LEU A 82 -15.07 2.54 12.22
C LEU A 82 -14.45 2.65 13.63
N HIS A 83 -15.14 2.19 14.66
CA HIS A 83 -14.70 2.37 16.05
C HIS A 83 -13.31 1.77 16.30
N SER A 84 -13.06 0.54 15.85
CA SER A 84 -11.78 -0.14 16.03
C SER A 84 -10.62 0.58 15.32
N TYR A 85 -10.86 1.13 14.12
CA TYR A 85 -9.86 1.89 13.38
C TYR A 85 -9.53 3.22 14.05
N ARG A 86 -10.55 3.89 14.61
CA ARG A 86 -10.39 5.14 15.36
C ARG A 86 -9.65 4.93 16.68
N ALA A 87 -9.98 3.86 17.40
CA ALA A 87 -9.30 3.50 18.65
C ALA A 87 -7.80 3.19 18.43
N ALA A 88 -7.42 2.77 17.22
CA ALA A 88 -6.04 2.53 16.86
C ALA A 88 -5.27 3.80 16.45
N MET A 89 -5.92 4.96 16.34
CA MET A 89 -5.24 6.22 16.02
C MET A 89 -4.36 6.68 17.19
N PRO A 90 -3.07 7.01 16.92
CA PRO A 90 -2.12 7.30 17.99
C PRO A 90 -2.26 8.70 18.60
N PHE A 91 -3.22 9.52 18.16
CA PHE A 91 -3.30 10.94 18.55
C PHE A 91 -4.72 11.36 18.95
N ASP A 92 -4.85 11.86 20.17
CA ASP A 92 -6.13 12.37 20.70
C ASP A 92 -6.34 13.88 20.42
N SER A 93 -5.27 14.62 20.15
CA SER A 93 -5.36 16.06 19.87
C SER A 93 -5.73 16.30 18.39
N LEU A 94 -6.49 17.38 18.14
CA LEU A 94 -6.87 17.80 16.79
C LEU A 94 -5.66 18.01 15.88
N GLY A 95 -4.62 18.70 16.37
CA GLY A 95 -3.37 18.91 15.62
C GLY A 95 -2.63 17.61 15.30
N GLY A 96 -2.62 16.65 16.24
CA GLY A 96 -2.05 15.32 16.02
C GLY A 96 -2.79 14.56 14.95
N ARG A 97 -4.14 14.61 14.92
CA ARG A 97 -4.98 13.94 13.91
C ARG A 97 -4.73 14.51 12.51
N TYR A 98 -4.66 15.82 12.35
CA TYR A 98 -4.32 16.43 11.05
C TYR A 98 -2.90 16.13 10.60
N GLY A 99 -1.93 16.13 11.53
CA GLY A 99 -0.57 15.71 11.24
C GLY A 99 -0.49 14.27 10.77
N ALA A 100 -1.22 13.37 11.42
CA ALA A 100 -1.32 11.98 11.03
C ALA A 100 -2.04 11.80 9.67
N TRP A 101 -3.05 12.60 9.35
CA TRP A 101 -3.70 12.58 8.04
C TRP A 101 -2.74 12.86 6.88
N ILE A 102 -1.72 13.67 7.10
CA ILE A 102 -0.68 13.94 6.10
C ILE A 102 0.38 12.84 6.11
N LEU A 103 0.88 12.49 7.30
CA LEU A 103 2.03 11.58 7.41
C LEU A 103 1.68 10.11 7.16
N PHE A 104 0.50 9.65 7.60
CA PHE A 104 0.09 8.27 7.42
C PHE A 104 0.03 7.88 5.93
N PRO A 105 -0.70 8.58 5.04
CA PRO A 105 -0.74 8.24 3.62
C PRO A 105 0.64 8.27 2.96
N LEU A 106 1.48 9.23 3.29
CA LEU A 106 2.82 9.34 2.73
C LEU A 106 3.69 8.14 3.09
N ILE A 107 3.69 7.74 4.36
CA ILE A 107 4.52 6.64 4.85
C ILE A 107 3.93 5.30 4.41
N ASN A 108 2.63 5.07 4.67
CA ASN A 108 1.98 3.79 4.41
C ASN A 108 1.99 3.44 2.92
N ALA A 109 1.50 4.33 2.07
CA ALA A 109 1.48 4.11 0.63
C ALA A 109 2.88 3.88 0.07
N THR A 110 3.89 4.63 0.54
CA THR A 110 5.28 4.44 0.08
C THR A 110 5.80 3.05 0.47
N LEU A 111 5.62 2.64 1.72
CA LEU A 111 6.08 1.33 2.19
C LEU A 111 5.36 0.18 1.49
N GLU A 112 4.04 0.26 1.33
CA GLU A 112 3.27 -0.77 0.65
C GLU A 112 3.64 -0.87 -0.83
N GLU A 113 3.79 0.24 -1.54
CA GLU A 113 4.21 0.19 -2.94
C GLU A 113 5.64 -0.32 -3.12
N LEU A 114 6.56 0.01 -2.22
CA LEU A 114 7.90 -0.59 -2.20
C LEU A 114 7.86 -2.11 -2.02
N VAL A 115 6.95 -2.60 -1.19
CA VAL A 115 6.75 -4.05 -0.98
C VAL A 115 6.08 -4.68 -2.19
N TYR A 116 4.88 -4.23 -2.54
CA TYR A 116 4.04 -4.90 -3.53
C TYR A 116 4.49 -4.65 -4.97
N ARG A 117 4.87 -3.40 -5.33
CA ARG A 117 5.28 -3.01 -6.70
C ARG A 117 6.80 -2.94 -6.88
N GLY A 118 7.53 -2.95 -5.77
CA GLY A 118 8.98 -3.16 -5.79
C GLY A 118 9.33 -4.64 -5.63
N ILE A 119 9.47 -5.07 -4.38
CA ILE A 119 10.08 -6.36 -4.03
C ILE A 119 9.29 -7.56 -4.56
N LEU A 120 7.98 -7.63 -4.28
CA LEU A 120 7.15 -8.77 -4.69
C LEU A 120 6.96 -8.79 -6.20
N PHE A 121 6.70 -7.64 -6.81
CA PHE A 121 6.52 -7.54 -8.25
C PHE A 121 7.77 -8.01 -9.00
N ASP A 122 8.95 -7.46 -8.67
CA ASP A 122 10.20 -7.83 -9.33
C ASP A 122 10.58 -9.30 -9.09
N GLY A 123 10.30 -9.81 -7.87
CA GLY A 123 10.51 -11.22 -7.55
C GLY A 123 9.64 -12.18 -8.34
N ILE A 124 8.37 -11.87 -8.57
CA ILE A 124 7.45 -12.69 -9.36
C ILE A 124 7.75 -12.52 -10.85
N ALA A 125 8.03 -11.30 -11.33
CA ALA A 125 8.34 -11.01 -12.72
C ALA A 125 9.63 -11.70 -13.20
N SER A 126 10.53 -12.07 -12.30
CA SER A 126 11.73 -12.84 -12.65
C SER A 126 11.44 -14.28 -13.10
N GLN A 127 10.26 -14.81 -12.81
CA GLN A 127 9.89 -16.20 -13.10
C GLN A 127 8.60 -16.32 -13.92
N TRP A 128 7.74 -15.29 -13.90
CA TRP A 128 6.44 -15.32 -14.53
C TRP A 128 6.25 -14.15 -15.49
N ASN A 129 5.35 -14.29 -16.44
CA ASN A 129 5.03 -13.20 -17.35
C ASN A 129 4.33 -12.04 -16.64
N GLN A 130 4.35 -10.87 -17.27
CA GLN A 130 3.83 -9.63 -16.74
C GLN A 130 2.35 -9.69 -16.29
N ARG A 131 1.50 -10.41 -17.04
CA ARG A 131 0.07 -10.53 -16.70
C ARG A 131 -0.12 -11.28 -15.39
N ILE A 132 0.57 -12.41 -15.24
CA ILE A 132 0.54 -13.21 -14.00
C ILE A 132 1.09 -12.38 -12.83
N THR A 133 2.18 -11.64 -13.04
CA THR A 133 2.78 -10.79 -12.01
C THR A 133 1.80 -9.72 -11.52
N ILE A 134 1.10 -9.04 -12.43
CA ILE A 134 0.08 -8.02 -12.08
C ILE A 134 -1.05 -8.66 -11.27
N LEU A 135 -1.59 -9.79 -11.73
CA LEU A 135 -2.69 -10.48 -11.07
C LEU A 135 -2.28 -11.01 -9.70
N ALA A 136 -1.12 -11.65 -9.59
CA ALA A 136 -0.63 -12.21 -8.34
C ALA A 136 -0.36 -11.11 -7.30
N THR A 137 0.31 -10.02 -7.67
CA THR A 137 0.58 -8.92 -6.73
C THR A 137 -0.69 -8.16 -6.35
N GLY A 138 -1.67 -8.03 -7.26
CA GLY A 138 -2.98 -7.46 -6.96
C GLY A 138 -3.77 -8.34 -5.99
N LEU A 139 -3.79 -9.65 -6.19
CA LEU A 139 -4.46 -10.60 -5.30
C LEU A 139 -3.82 -10.63 -3.90
N LEU A 140 -2.48 -10.67 -3.83
CA LEU A 140 -1.76 -10.60 -2.56
C LEU A 140 -2.05 -9.30 -1.81
N PHE A 141 -2.17 -8.17 -2.52
CA PHE A 141 -2.57 -6.90 -1.96
C PHE A 141 -3.98 -6.98 -1.33
N GLY A 142 -4.95 -7.53 -2.08
CA GLY A 142 -6.31 -7.71 -1.57
C GLY A 142 -6.40 -8.66 -0.37
N ILE A 143 -5.67 -9.78 -0.38
CA ILE A 143 -5.60 -10.71 0.76
C ILE A 143 -5.06 -9.98 2.01
N GLY A 144 -4.02 -9.16 1.85
CA GLY A 144 -3.47 -8.34 2.94
C GLY A 144 -4.48 -7.34 3.52
N HIS A 145 -5.52 -6.98 2.76
CA HIS A 145 -6.56 -6.04 3.17
C HIS A 145 -7.82 -6.67 3.78
N LEU A 146 -7.85 -7.99 4.02
CA LEU A 146 -9.01 -8.65 4.63
C LEU A 146 -9.39 -8.05 6.00
N GLN A 147 -8.43 -7.54 6.75
CA GLN A 147 -8.61 -6.86 8.05
C GLN A 147 -8.34 -5.35 7.96
N GLY A 148 -8.03 -4.84 6.75
CA GLY A 148 -7.83 -3.42 6.49
C GLY A 148 -9.14 -2.68 6.24
N TYR A 149 -9.03 -1.46 5.72
CA TYR A 149 -10.19 -0.70 5.24
C TYR A 149 -10.14 -0.58 3.70
N PRO A 150 -11.22 -0.82 2.99
CA PRO A 150 -12.52 -1.35 3.42
C PRO A 150 -12.45 -2.77 3.98
N PRO A 151 -13.19 -3.10 5.06
CA PRO A 151 -13.09 -4.40 5.72
C PRO A 151 -13.76 -5.55 4.97
N GLY A 152 -13.31 -6.75 5.30
CA GLY A 152 -13.95 -8.00 4.90
C GLY A 152 -13.73 -8.39 3.43
N PRO A 153 -14.46 -9.43 2.94
CA PRO A 153 -14.25 -9.96 1.59
C PRO A 153 -14.52 -8.96 0.48
N ALA A 154 -15.52 -8.10 0.64
CA ALA A 154 -15.85 -7.05 -0.34
C ALA A 154 -14.72 -6.00 -0.41
N GLY A 155 -14.18 -5.58 0.75
CA GLY A 155 -13.02 -4.70 0.81
C GLY A 155 -11.78 -5.33 0.19
N ALA A 156 -11.52 -6.60 0.48
CA ALA A 156 -10.41 -7.34 -0.14
C ALA A 156 -10.55 -7.44 -1.66
N ALA A 157 -11.78 -7.60 -2.19
CA ALA A 157 -12.03 -7.59 -3.64
C ALA A 157 -11.75 -6.19 -4.25
N LEU A 158 -12.18 -5.12 -3.59
CA LEU A 158 -11.88 -3.74 -4.01
C LEU A 158 -10.38 -3.47 -3.96
N ALA A 159 -9.71 -3.87 -2.90
CA ALA A 159 -8.25 -3.76 -2.77
C ALA A 159 -7.51 -4.59 -3.83
N THR A 160 -8.02 -5.79 -4.19
CA THR A 160 -7.47 -6.58 -5.31
C THR A 160 -7.57 -5.82 -6.63
N ALA A 161 -8.74 -5.25 -6.94
CA ALA A 161 -8.93 -4.46 -8.16
C ALA A 161 -8.01 -3.23 -8.20
N PHE A 162 -7.91 -2.50 -7.08
CA PHE A 162 -6.96 -1.41 -6.92
C PHE A 162 -5.51 -1.90 -7.10
N GLY A 163 -5.14 -3.01 -6.48
CA GLY A 163 -3.85 -3.64 -6.60
C GLY A 163 -3.47 -3.99 -8.04
N ILE A 164 -4.41 -4.52 -8.81
CA ILE A 164 -4.22 -4.79 -10.25
C ILE A 164 -3.99 -3.48 -11.02
N ALA A 165 -4.79 -2.44 -10.75
CA ALA A 165 -4.63 -1.13 -11.39
C ALA A 165 -3.25 -0.52 -11.10
N MET A 166 -2.75 -0.63 -9.85
CA MET A 166 -1.40 -0.22 -9.48
C MET A 166 -0.32 -1.02 -10.21
N GLY A 167 -0.50 -2.33 -10.36
CA GLY A 167 0.40 -3.18 -11.14
C GLY A 167 0.46 -2.77 -12.62
N ILE A 168 -0.68 -2.47 -13.22
CA ILE A 168 -0.76 -1.94 -14.60
C ILE A 168 -0.04 -0.60 -14.70
N LEU A 169 -0.27 0.31 -13.74
CA LEU A 169 0.36 1.63 -13.73
C LEU A 169 1.88 1.53 -13.55
N ARG A 170 2.36 0.62 -12.69
CA ARG A 170 3.78 0.27 -12.51
C ARG A 170 4.45 -0.11 -13.83
N VAL A 171 3.77 -0.95 -14.60
CA VAL A 171 4.28 -1.42 -15.88
C VAL A 171 4.27 -0.30 -16.93
N ARG A 172 3.17 0.43 -17.05
CA ARG A 172 3.02 1.52 -18.02
C ARG A 172 4.03 2.64 -17.79
N SER A 173 4.23 3.03 -16.54
CA SER A 173 5.15 4.11 -16.17
C SER A 173 6.61 3.67 -16.08
N GLY A 174 6.87 2.37 -15.92
CA GLY A 174 8.21 1.84 -15.64
C GLY A 174 8.75 2.22 -14.25
N SER A 175 7.87 2.64 -13.32
CA SER A 175 8.25 3.16 -12.01
C SER A 175 7.16 2.90 -10.96
N ILE A 176 7.54 2.91 -9.68
CA ILE A 176 6.61 2.86 -8.55
C ILE A 176 6.10 4.24 -8.14
N VAL A 177 6.62 5.33 -8.71
CA VAL A 177 6.29 6.71 -8.27
C VAL A 177 4.83 7.05 -8.52
N LEU A 178 4.30 6.78 -9.72
CA LEU A 178 2.88 7.03 -10.01
C LEU A 178 1.93 6.13 -9.19
N PRO A 179 2.20 4.82 -8.99
CA PRO A 179 1.50 4.03 -7.99
C PRO A 179 1.52 4.63 -6.58
N ILE A 180 2.68 5.07 -6.06
CA ILE A 180 2.77 5.74 -4.76
C ILE A 180 1.85 6.97 -4.71
N VAL A 181 1.90 7.83 -5.73
CA VAL A 181 1.03 9.02 -5.80
C VAL A 181 -0.44 8.63 -5.75
N ALA A 182 -0.88 7.65 -6.55
CA ALA A 182 -2.27 7.21 -6.55
C ALA A 182 -2.69 6.62 -5.21
N HIS A 183 -1.82 5.87 -4.56
CA HIS A 183 -2.07 5.23 -3.28
C HIS A 183 -2.18 6.25 -2.13
N ILE A 184 -1.33 7.28 -2.12
CA ILE A 184 -1.40 8.38 -1.14
C ILE A 184 -2.82 8.99 -1.12
N PHE A 185 -3.44 9.21 -2.27
CA PHE A 185 -4.80 9.76 -2.33
C PHE A 185 -5.86 8.78 -1.82
N ALA A 186 -5.70 7.48 -2.08
CA ALA A 186 -6.61 6.46 -1.54
C ALA A 186 -6.51 6.41 0.00
N ASP A 187 -5.32 6.34 0.56
CA ASP A 187 -5.08 6.36 2.00
C ASP A 187 -5.58 7.66 2.65
N ALA A 188 -5.35 8.81 2.00
CA ALA A 188 -5.84 10.10 2.48
C ALA A 188 -7.37 10.14 2.53
N ALA A 189 -8.07 9.52 1.56
CA ALA A 189 -9.53 9.40 1.58
C ALA A 189 -10.02 8.51 2.72
N ILE A 190 -9.36 7.37 2.96
CA ILE A 190 -9.67 6.48 4.09
C ILE A 190 -9.50 7.24 5.41
N TYR A 191 -8.35 7.91 5.59
CA TYR A 191 -8.07 8.63 6.82
C TYR A 191 -9.04 9.81 7.05
N ALA A 192 -9.47 10.49 5.98
CA ALA A 192 -10.48 11.54 6.05
C ALA A 192 -11.82 11.03 6.61
N LEU A 193 -12.25 9.81 6.28
CA LEU A 193 -13.43 9.18 6.86
C LEU A 193 -13.26 8.92 8.36
N LEU A 194 -12.05 8.54 8.79
CA LEU A 194 -11.77 8.27 10.20
C LEU A 194 -11.76 9.55 11.05
N VAL A 195 -11.27 10.66 10.49
CA VAL A 195 -11.19 11.96 11.21
C VAL A 195 -12.54 12.68 11.25
N ARG A 196 -13.36 12.61 10.17
CA ARG A 196 -14.58 13.41 10.00
C ARG A 196 -15.63 13.23 11.09
N GLU A 197 -15.85 12.00 11.55
CA GLU A 197 -16.91 11.71 12.54
C GLU A 197 -16.55 12.08 13.99
N ASN A 198 -15.32 12.55 14.23
CA ASN A 198 -14.92 13.09 15.53
C ASN A 198 -15.10 14.60 15.63
N LEU A 199 -15.68 15.24 14.61
CA LEU A 199 -15.99 16.68 14.58
C LEU A 199 -17.47 16.98 14.84
N VAL A 200 -18.28 15.97 15.07
CA VAL A 200 -19.69 16.03 15.47
C VAL A 200 -19.84 15.43 16.84
#